data_18bfc63c9521780edc0072bf277560dc
#
_entry.id   18bfc63c9521780edc0072bf277560dc
#
_cell.length_a   1.000
_cell.length_b   1.000
_cell.length_c   1.000
_cell.angle_alpha   90.00
_cell.angle_beta   90.00
_cell.angle_gamma   90.00
#
_symmetry.space_group_name_H-M   'P 1'
#
loop_
_entity.id
_entity.type
_entity.pdbx_description
1 polymer ?
#
loop_
_entity_poly.entity_id
_entity_poly.type
_entity_poly.pdbx_seq_one_letter_code
_entity_poly.pdbx_strand_id
1 'polypeptide(L)'
;MSLNLDFKAQREEKVREIENSLRSYLPEQKGYQKIIMEAMEYSLLAGGKRLRPMLMKETYTLFGGHSKAIEPFMAAIEMIHTYSLVHDDLPAMDNDEYRRGRKTTHVVYGEDMAILAGDALLNYAFETAVKAFSLEPSDSLIIGSAIRVLGEKAGIHGMLGGQVIDVKETGHAVSKDILDTIYELKTGALIEASMMIGAILGGASQEEVKTVERIASLVGLAFQVQDDILDVTSTQEE
;
A
#
# COMPACT_ATOMS: atom_id res chain seq x y z
N MET A 1 -17.39 -24.31 -11.24
CA MET A 1 -18.02 -23.02 -11.59
C MET A 1 -18.57 -22.26 -10.37
N SER A 2 -19.14 -22.90 -9.34
CA SER A 2 -19.67 -22.23 -8.13
C SER A 2 -18.61 -21.61 -7.22
N LEU A 3 -17.47 -22.25 -7.00
CA LEU A 3 -16.38 -21.77 -6.14
C LEU A 3 -15.76 -20.44 -6.60
N ASN A 4 -15.62 -20.23 -7.92
CA ASN A 4 -15.05 -18.99 -8.46
C ASN A 4 -16.00 -17.78 -8.34
N LEU A 5 -17.30 -18.00 -8.44
CA LEU A 5 -18.32 -16.95 -8.26
C LEU A 5 -18.42 -16.51 -6.80
N ASP A 6 -18.32 -17.46 -5.87
CA ASP A 6 -18.33 -17.19 -4.42
C ASP A 6 -17.07 -16.40 -3.99
N PHE A 7 -15.89 -16.81 -4.45
CA PHE A 7 -14.64 -16.11 -4.17
C PHE A 7 -14.63 -14.65 -4.71
N LYS A 8 -15.13 -14.43 -5.93
CA LYS A 8 -15.23 -13.09 -6.52
C LYS A 8 -16.15 -12.19 -5.68
N ALA A 9 -17.33 -12.68 -5.31
CA ALA A 9 -18.29 -11.94 -4.50
C ALA A 9 -17.70 -11.59 -3.10
N GLN A 10 -17.07 -12.56 -2.44
CA GLN A 10 -16.40 -12.32 -1.15
C GLN A 10 -15.28 -11.29 -1.25
N ARG A 11 -14.46 -11.34 -2.30
CA ARG A 11 -13.41 -10.34 -2.54
C ARG A 11 -13.98 -8.95 -2.75
N GLU A 12 -15.03 -8.81 -3.55
CA GLU A 12 -15.69 -7.53 -3.81
C GLU A 12 -16.31 -6.96 -2.52
N GLU A 13 -16.87 -7.78 -1.66
CA GLU A 13 -17.39 -7.36 -0.35
C GLU A 13 -16.26 -6.84 0.55
N LYS A 14 -15.15 -7.58 0.66
CA LYS A 14 -13.96 -7.14 1.41
C LYS A 14 -13.39 -5.83 0.88
N VAL A 15 -13.32 -5.65 -0.43
CA VAL A 15 -12.89 -4.37 -1.04
C VAL A 15 -13.81 -3.24 -0.61
N ARG A 16 -15.14 -3.42 -0.65
CA ARG A 16 -16.10 -2.38 -0.19
C ARG A 16 -15.93 -2.04 1.29
N GLU A 17 -15.73 -3.04 2.15
CA GLU A 17 -15.47 -2.80 3.57
C GLU A 17 -14.19 -1.98 3.79
N ILE A 18 -13.10 -2.35 3.08
CA ILE A 18 -11.82 -1.64 3.13
C ILE A 18 -12.01 -0.20 2.65
N GLU A 19 -12.66 0.03 1.53
CA GLU A 19 -12.88 1.39 1.01
C GLU A 19 -13.72 2.26 1.96
N ASN A 20 -14.72 1.69 2.62
CA ASN A 20 -15.47 2.39 3.66
C ASN A 20 -14.59 2.75 4.86
N SER A 21 -13.71 1.84 5.27
CA SER A 21 -12.72 2.11 6.31
C SER A 21 -11.76 3.22 5.89
N LEU A 22 -11.20 3.16 4.68
CA LEU A 22 -10.30 4.21 4.16
C LEU A 22 -10.93 5.60 4.20
N ARG A 23 -12.20 5.71 3.79
CA ARG A 23 -12.95 6.98 3.83
C ARG A 23 -13.05 7.56 5.24
N SER A 24 -13.21 6.72 6.25
CA SER A 24 -13.34 7.17 7.64
C SER A 24 -12.05 7.72 8.24
N TYR A 25 -10.92 7.39 7.63
CA TYR A 25 -9.58 7.87 8.05
C TYR A 25 -9.09 9.07 7.24
N LEU A 26 -9.78 9.49 6.19
CA LEU A 26 -9.42 10.71 5.45
C LEU A 26 -9.66 11.97 6.30
N PRO A 27 -8.83 13.01 6.12
CA PRO A 27 -9.02 14.27 6.83
C PRO A 27 -10.26 15.00 6.32
N GLU A 28 -10.90 15.76 7.22
CA GLU A 28 -12.01 16.63 6.84
C GLU A 28 -11.53 17.78 5.94
N GLN A 29 -12.19 17.94 4.80
CA GLN A 29 -11.86 18.94 3.78
C GLN A 29 -12.27 20.35 4.21
N LYS A 30 -11.42 21.03 4.98
CA LYS A 30 -11.68 22.36 5.50
C LYS A 30 -10.41 23.23 5.54
N GLY A 31 -10.62 24.55 5.72
CA GLY A 31 -9.53 25.52 5.83
C GLY A 31 -8.95 25.91 4.47
N TYR A 32 -7.92 26.77 4.51
CA TYR A 32 -7.25 27.28 3.32
C TYR A 32 -6.48 26.18 2.55
N GLN A 33 -6.09 25.10 3.22
CA GLN A 33 -5.38 23.95 2.68
C GLN A 33 -6.32 22.85 2.13
N LYS A 34 -7.61 23.14 2.00
CA LYS A 34 -8.65 22.16 1.57
C LYS A 34 -8.26 21.42 0.28
N ILE A 35 -7.62 22.08 -0.66
CA ILE A 35 -7.20 21.51 -1.95
C ILE A 35 -6.29 20.28 -1.79
N ILE A 36 -5.43 20.27 -0.77
CA ILE A 36 -4.56 19.09 -0.51
C ILE A 36 -5.39 17.90 -0.04
N MET A 37 -6.36 18.13 0.81
CA MET A 37 -7.26 17.06 1.30
C MET A 37 -8.13 16.49 0.17
N GLU A 38 -8.57 17.35 -0.76
CA GLU A 38 -9.27 16.94 -1.98
C GLU A 38 -8.36 16.09 -2.88
N ALA A 39 -7.11 16.49 -3.09
CA ALA A 39 -6.14 15.74 -3.90
C ALA A 39 -5.76 14.39 -3.25
N MET A 40 -5.60 14.34 -1.91
CA MET A 40 -5.41 13.09 -1.16
C MET A 40 -6.59 12.14 -1.35
N GLU A 41 -7.82 12.62 -1.16
CA GLU A 41 -9.03 11.80 -1.35
C GLU A 41 -9.16 11.33 -2.80
N TYR A 42 -8.94 12.23 -3.76
CA TYR A 42 -8.99 11.92 -5.19
C TYR A 42 -8.07 10.74 -5.54
N SER A 43 -6.83 10.76 -5.03
CA SER A 43 -5.83 9.75 -5.28
C SER A 43 -6.12 8.44 -4.54
N LEU A 44 -6.41 8.52 -3.23
CA LEU A 44 -6.65 7.35 -2.38
C LEU A 44 -7.88 6.56 -2.84
N LEU A 45 -8.92 7.26 -3.28
CA LEU A 45 -10.20 6.65 -3.72
C LEU A 45 -10.28 6.45 -5.24
N ALA A 46 -9.16 6.44 -5.95
CA ALA A 46 -9.10 6.15 -7.38
C ALA A 46 -9.35 4.67 -7.73
N GLY A 47 -9.80 3.86 -6.78
CA GLY A 47 -10.04 2.42 -6.95
C GLY A 47 -8.77 1.59 -6.79
N GLY A 48 -8.88 0.31 -7.13
CA GLY A 48 -7.78 -0.65 -7.06
C GLY A 48 -8.18 -1.97 -6.41
N LYS A 49 -7.24 -2.94 -6.43
CA LYS A 49 -7.48 -4.29 -5.88
C LYS A 49 -7.50 -4.33 -4.34
N ARG A 50 -7.03 -3.28 -3.67
CA ARG A 50 -6.90 -3.17 -2.19
C ARG A 50 -6.21 -4.39 -1.55
N LEU A 51 -5.23 -4.94 -2.26
CA LEU A 51 -4.57 -6.19 -1.87
C LEU A 51 -3.82 -6.05 -0.54
N ARG A 52 -3.09 -4.93 -0.34
CA ARG A 52 -2.27 -4.69 0.86
C ARG A 52 -3.11 -4.67 2.15
N PRO A 53 -4.14 -3.82 2.29
CA PRO A 53 -4.99 -3.84 3.48
C PRO A 53 -5.79 -5.15 3.61
N MET A 54 -6.13 -5.84 2.51
CA MET A 54 -6.78 -7.15 2.54
C MET A 54 -5.86 -8.20 3.15
N LEU A 55 -4.62 -8.34 2.66
CA LEU A 55 -3.63 -9.27 3.20
C LEU A 55 -3.35 -8.97 4.69
N MET A 56 -3.25 -7.70 5.06
CA MET A 56 -3.08 -7.29 6.46
C MET A 56 -4.23 -7.80 7.33
N LYS A 57 -5.48 -7.58 6.91
CA LYS A 57 -6.68 -8.01 7.65
C LYS A 57 -6.79 -9.53 7.76
N GLU A 58 -6.52 -10.26 6.66
CA GLU A 58 -6.57 -11.72 6.66
C GLU A 58 -5.52 -12.32 7.59
N THR A 59 -4.29 -11.80 7.53
CA THR A 59 -3.22 -12.27 8.43
C THR A 59 -3.52 -11.93 9.88
N TYR A 60 -4.06 -10.75 10.16
CA TYR A 60 -4.51 -10.36 11.49
C TYR A 60 -5.55 -11.32 12.06
N THR A 61 -6.56 -11.67 11.25
CA THR A 61 -7.61 -12.62 11.64
C THR A 61 -7.04 -14.02 11.84
N LEU A 62 -6.10 -14.45 10.99
CA LEU A 62 -5.43 -15.76 11.10
C LEU A 62 -4.74 -15.94 12.47
N PHE A 63 -4.15 -14.88 13.01
CA PHE A 63 -3.51 -14.88 14.35
C PHE A 63 -4.46 -14.53 15.50
N GLY A 64 -5.77 -14.49 15.24
CA GLY A 64 -6.80 -14.31 16.27
C GLY A 64 -7.08 -12.85 16.66
N GLY A 65 -6.64 -11.90 15.85
CA GLY A 65 -6.92 -10.47 16.09
C GLY A 65 -8.39 -10.11 15.90
N HIS A 66 -8.93 -9.31 16.82
CA HIS A 66 -10.35 -8.91 16.82
C HIS A 66 -10.57 -7.42 17.08
N SER A 67 -9.52 -6.68 17.44
CA SER A 67 -9.61 -5.26 17.76
C SER A 67 -9.68 -4.39 16.50
N LYS A 68 -10.19 -3.17 16.66
CA LYS A 68 -10.17 -2.15 15.61
C LYS A 68 -8.80 -1.50 15.40
N ALA A 69 -7.79 -1.82 16.20
CA ALA A 69 -6.43 -1.27 16.05
C ALA A 69 -5.78 -1.60 14.71
N ILE A 70 -6.28 -2.59 13.97
CA ILE A 70 -5.84 -2.91 12.61
C ILE A 70 -6.28 -1.87 11.58
N GLU A 71 -7.43 -1.23 11.75
CA GLU A 71 -8.03 -0.33 10.76
C GLU A 71 -7.14 0.87 10.41
N PRO A 72 -6.54 1.61 11.40
CA PRO A 72 -5.61 2.69 11.08
C PRO A 72 -4.38 2.21 10.28
N PHE A 73 -3.88 1.00 10.51
CA PHE A 73 -2.77 0.45 9.74
C PHE A 73 -3.18 0.05 8.31
N MET A 74 -4.39 -0.45 8.13
CA MET A 74 -4.95 -0.72 6.80
C MET A 74 -5.07 0.56 5.98
N ALA A 75 -5.51 1.66 6.61
CA ALA A 75 -5.56 2.96 5.97
C ALA A 75 -4.15 3.51 5.69
N ALA A 76 -3.23 3.41 6.64
CA ALA A 76 -1.86 3.89 6.51
C ALA A 76 -1.09 3.20 5.37
N ILE A 77 -1.15 1.87 5.27
CA ILE A 77 -0.45 1.14 4.21
C ILE A 77 -0.97 1.51 2.82
N GLU A 78 -2.28 1.76 2.67
CA GLU A 78 -2.86 2.17 1.41
C GLU A 78 -2.54 3.64 1.09
N MET A 79 -2.44 4.53 2.08
CA MET A 79 -1.94 5.90 1.90
C MET A 79 -0.48 5.89 1.45
N ILE A 80 0.37 5.05 2.05
CA ILE A 80 1.76 4.87 1.64
C ILE A 80 1.85 4.34 0.21
N HIS A 81 1.08 3.35 -0.15
CA HIS A 81 1.02 2.88 -1.52
C HIS A 81 0.53 3.97 -2.49
N THR A 82 -0.46 4.75 -2.08
CA THR A 82 -1.03 5.79 -2.95
C THR A 82 -0.06 6.94 -3.18
N TYR A 83 0.68 7.40 -2.14
CA TYR A 83 1.66 8.45 -2.36
C TYR A 83 2.72 8.05 -3.37
N SER A 84 3.19 6.79 -3.32
CA SER A 84 4.19 6.33 -4.29
C SER A 84 3.68 6.40 -5.72
N LEU A 85 2.41 6.02 -5.95
CA LEU A 85 1.78 6.13 -7.25
C LEU A 85 1.60 7.59 -7.70
N VAL A 86 1.21 8.50 -6.78
CA VAL A 86 1.08 9.94 -7.09
C VAL A 86 2.39 10.54 -7.51
N HIS A 87 3.51 10.15 -6.85
CA HIS A 87 4.84 10.63 -7.20
C HIS A 87 5.39 9.96 -8.45
N ASP A 88 5.13 8.67 -8.67
CA ASP A 88 5.52 7.95 -9.90
C ASP A 88 4.87 8.58 -11.15
N ASP A 89 3.61 9.02 -11.04
CA ASP A 89 2.89 9.64 -12.15
C ASP A 89 3.42 11.04 -12.55
N LEU A 90 4.25 11.70 -11.73
CA LEU A 90 4.74 13.05 -11.98
C LEU A 90 5.54 13.17 -13.28
N PRO A 91 5.56 14.35 -13.94
CA PRO A 91 6.35 14.58 -15.16
C PRO A 91 7.86 14.33 -15.01
N ALA A 92 8.38 14.44 -13.78
CA ALA A 92 9.80 14.14 -13.47
C ALA A 92 10.08 12.65 -13.28
N MET A 93 9.07 11.80 -13.29
CA MET A 93 9.12 10.34 -13.11
C MET A 93 8.56 9.65 -14.37
N ASP A 94 7.46 8.91 -14.29
CA ASP A 94 6.88 8.16 -15.42
C ASP A 94 6.10 9.06 -16.39
N ASN A 95 5.68 10.26 -15.95
CA ASN A 95 4.88 11.22 -16.71
C ASN A 95 3.56 10.64 -17.24
N ASP A 96 2.86 9.89 -16.40
CA ASP A 96 1.60 9.25 -16.76
C ASP A 96 0.43 10.22 -16.61
N GLU A 97 -0.33 10.44 -17.68
CA GLU A 97 -1.55 11.26 -17.64
C GLU A 97 -2.78 10.51 -17.10
N TYR A 98 -2.77 9.18 -17.15
CA TYR A 98 -3.89 8.33 -16.74
C TYR A 98 -3.42 7.15 -15.89
N ARG A 99 -4.18 6.87 -14.82
CA ARG A 99 -4.02 5.68 -13.98
C ARG A 99 -5.39 5.10 -13.65
N ARG A 100 -5.56 3.79 -13.87
CA ARG A 100 -6.84 3.09 -13.65
C ARG A 100 -8.03 3.77 -14.36
N GLY A 101 -7.82 4.25 -15.58
CA GLY A 101 -8.84 4.92 -16.40
C GLY A 101 -9.24 6.33 -15.94
N ARG A 102 -8.54 6.93 -14.96
CA ARG A 102 -8.74 8.30 -14.47
C ARG A 102 -7.48 9.13 -14.72
N LYS A 103 -7.66 10.44 -14.89
CA LYS A 103 -6.53 11.38 -14.94
C LYS A 103 -5.74 11.32 -13.64
N THR A 104 -4.41 11.40 -13.75
CA THR A 104 -3.51 11.39 -12.58
C THR A 104 -3.61 12.70 -11.80
N THR A 105 -3.10 12.70 -10.57
CA THR A 105 -3.26 13.81 -9.65
C THR A 105 -2.63 15.09 -10.19
N HIS A 106 -1.45 15.01 -10.82
CA HIS A 106 -0.78 16.18 -11.39
C HIS A 106 -1.54 16.79 -12.60
N VAL A 107 -2.26 15.97 -13.36
CA VAL A 107 -3.08 16.45 -14.47
C VAL A 107 -4.34 17.20 -13.96
N VAL A 108 -4.89 16.79 -12.81
CA VAL A 108 -6.13 17.38 -12.27
C VAL A 108 -5.86 18.60 -11.39
N TYR A 109 -4.83 18.54 -10.55
CA TYR A 109 -4.55 19.55 -9.50
C TYR A 109 -3.31 20.39 -9.76
N GLY A 110 -2.48 20.04 -10.76
CA GLY A 110 -1.17 20.62 -11.00
C GLY A 110 -0.04 19.81 -10.33
N GLU A 111 1.17 19.97 -10.88
CA GLU A 111 2.36 19.23 -10.44
C GLU A 111 2.73 19.56 -8.99
N ASP A 112 2.70 20.86 -8.62
CA ASP A 112 2.95 21.34 -7.26
C ASP A 112 2.01 20.73 -6.23
N MET A 113 0.72 20.68 -6.54
CA MET A 113 -0.28 20.06 -5.66
C MET A 113 -0.14 18.53 -5.61
N ALA A 114 0.27 17.88 -6.69
CA ALA A 114 0.53 16.44 -6.67
C ALA A 114 1.74 16.07 -5.81
N ILE A 115 2.83 16.85 -5.87
CA ILE A 115 3.98 16.68 -4.98
C ILE A 115 3.54 16.80 -3.52
N LEU A 116 2.86 17.88 -3.17
CA LEU A 116 2.39 18.12 -1.80
C LEU A 116 1.35 17.08 -1.34
N ALA A 117 0.50 16.57 -2.24
CA ALA A 117 -0.47 15.53 -1.91
C ALA A 117 0.21 14.18 -1.61
N GLY A 118 1.28 13.85 -2.33
CA GLY A 118 2.10 12.68 -2.03
C GLY A 118 2.77 12.79 -0.67
N ASP A 119 3.41 13.93 -0.38
CA ASP A 119 4.03 14.21 0.93
C ASP A 119 2.98 14.15 2.06
N ALA A 120 1.80 14.75 1.82
CA ALA A 120 0.71 14.74 2.79
C ALA A 120 0.19 13.32 3.05
N LEU A 121 0.02 12.49 2.02
CA LEU A 121 -0.39 11.09 2.16
C LEU A 121 0.63 10.29 2.97
N LEU A 122 1.93 10.46 2.69
CA LEU A 122 2.99 9.78 3.43
C LEU A 122 2.99 10.17 4.90
N ASN A 123 2.99 11.47 5.21
CA ASN A 123 2.96 11.95 6.59
C ASN A 123 1.67 11.54 7.31
N TYR A 124 0.53 11.71 6.66
CA TYR A 124 -0.78 11.38 7.23
C TYR A 124 -0.99 9.88 7.46
N ALA A 125 -0.28 9.03 6.72
CA ALA A 125 -0.24 7.59 6.98
C ALA A 125 0.28 7.30 8.39
N PHE A 126 1.38 7.94 8.81
CA PHE A 126 1.92 7.78 10.16
C PHE A 126 1.01 8.43 11.22
N GLU A 127 0.45 9.62 10.95
CA GLU A 127 -0.56 10.24 11.82
C GLU A 127 -1.77 9.30 12.03
N THR A 128 -2.14 8.57 10.98
CA THR A 128 -3.24 7.62 11.04
C THR A 128 -2.86 6.35 11.81
N ALA A 129 -1.70 5.76 11.53
CA ALA A 129 -1.23 4.55 12.23
C ALA A 129 -1.14 4.74 13.75
N VAL A 130 -0.68 5.91 14.23
CA VAL A 130 -0.57 6.19 15.67
C VAL A 130 -1.94 6.29 16.37
N LYS A 131 -3.05 6.44 15.65
CA LYS A 131 -4.40 6.41 16.25
C LYS A 131 -4.70 5.05 16.91
N ALA A 132 -4.00 3.98 16.50
CA ALA A 132 -4.11 2.67 17.13
C ALA A 132 -3.81 2.68 18.63
N PHE A 133 -2.89 3.54 19.10
CA PHE A 133 -2.60 3.71 20.53
C PHE A 133 -3.83 4.16 21.35
N SER A 134 -4.72 4.93 20.74
CA SER A 134 -5.96 5.38 21.40
C SER A 134 -7.05 4.31 21.38
N LEU A 135 -7.00 3.38 20.40
CA LEU A 135 -7.95 2.29 20.28
C LEU A 135 -7.60 1.13 21.22
N GLU A 136 -6.30 0.82 21.38
CA GLU A 136 -5.80 -0.26 22.23
C GLU A 136 -4.57 0.20 23.04
N PRO A 137 -4.76 1.01 24.09
CA PRO A 137 -3.65 1.55 24.89
C PRO A 137 -2.79 0.47 25.58
N SER A 138 -3.38 -0.69 25.90
CA SER A 138 -2.69 -1.82 26.52
C SER A 138 -1.62 -2.45 25.64
N ASP A 139 -1.74 -2.31 24.32
CA ASP A 139 -0.91 -2.99 23.33
C ASP A 139 0.19 -2.09 22.74
N SER A 140 0.60 -1.06 23.48
CA SER A 140 1.53 -0.02 23.01
C SER A 140 2.84 -0.58 22.44
N LEU A 141 3.40 -1.64 23.00
CA LEU A 141 4.63 -2.27 22.47
C LEU A 141 4.38 -3.00 21.15
N ILE A 142 3.24 -3.64 21.02
CA ILE A 142 2.81 -4.33 19.79
C ILE A 142 2.57 -3.31 18.69
N ILE A 143 1.82 -2.24 19.00
CA ILE A 143 1.55 -1.12 18.08
C ILE A 143 2.87 -0.45 17.65
N GLY A 144 3.78 -0.19 18.59
CA GLY A 144 5.10 0.37 18.29
C GLY A 144 5.92 -0.51 17.34
N SER A 145 5.84 -1.84 17.50
CA SER A 145 6.50 -2.80 16.62
C SER A 145 5.89 -2.78 15.21
N ALA A 146 4.57 -2.67 15.10
CA ALA A 146 3.87 -2.53 13.83
C ALA A 146 4.23 -1.22 13.09
N ILE A 147 4.32 -0.09 13.82
CA ILE A 147 4.77 1.20 13.25
C ILE A 147 6.20 1.11 12.76
N ARG A 148 7.09 0.45 13.50
CA ARG A 148 8.48 0.23 13.07
C ARG A 148 8.53 -0.52 11.74
N VAL A 149 7.80 -1.63 11.60
CA VAL A 149 7.73 -2.39 10.34
C VAL A 149 7.19 -1.52 9.20
N LEU A 150 6.13 -0.74 9.45
CA LEU A 150 5.57 0.19 8.45
C LEU A 150 6.64 1.17 7.96
N GLY A 151 7.42 1.78 8.85
CA GLY A 151 8.47 2.73 8.51
C GLY A 151 9.64 2.10 7.77
N GLU A 152 10.14 0.94 8.25
CA GLU A 152 11.27 0.24 7.64
C GLU A 152 10.93 -0.22 6.21
N LYS A 153 9.77 -0.85 6.01
CA LYS A 153 9.37 -1.41 4.71
C LYS A 153 8.91 -0.34 3.70
N ALA A 154 8.43 0.81 4.16
CA ALA A 154 8.14 1.96 3.28
C ALA A 154 9.38 2.79 2.93
N GLY A 155 10.43 2.71 3.74
CA GLY A 155 11.60 3.58 3.70
C GLY A 155 12.70 3.15 2.71
N ILE A 156 13.92 3.67 2.97
CA ILE A 156 15.10 3.49 2.11
C ILE A 156 15.59 2.03 2.04
N HIS A 157 15.21 1.20 3.01
CA HIS A 157 15.51 -0.24 3.03
C HIS A 157 14.35 -1.10 2.54
N GLY A 158 13.32 -0.47 1.98
CA GLY A 158 12.13 -1.09 1.41
C GLY A 158 11.70 -0.41 0.12
N MET A 159 10.41 -0.06 0.03
CA MET A 159 9.79 0.44 -1.20
C MET A 159 10.52 1.63 -1.82
N LEU A 160 10.87 2.64 -1.01
CA LEU A 160 11.58 3.83 -1.52
C LEU A 160 12.96 3.46 -2.08
N GLY A 161 13.68 2.55 -1.41
CA GLY A 161 14.96 2.04 -1.91
C GLY A 161 14.83 1.33 -3.24
N GLY A 162 13.80 0.49 -3.41
CA GLY A 162 13.49 -0.16 -4.68
C GLY A 162 13.17 0.83 -5.79
N GLN A 163 12.39 1.86 -5.48
CA GLN A 163 12.08 2.94 -6.42
C GLN A 163 13.32 3.70 -6.89
N VAL A 164 14.26 3.98 -5.99
CA VAL A 164 15.54 4.63 -6.36
C VAL A 164 16.34 3.79 -7.35
N ILE A 165 16.40 2.48 -7.17
CA ILE A 165 17.10 1.57 -8.08
C ILE A 165 16.38 1.56 -9.44
N ASP A 166 15.08 1.40 -9.45
CA ASP A 166 14.24 1.36 -10.65
C ASP A 166 14.43 2.62 -11.52
N VAL A 167 14.30 3.80 -10.92
CA VAL A 167 14.51 5.08 -11.62
C VAL A 167 15.92 5.22 -12.18
N LYS A 168 16.94 4.79 -11.43
CA LYS A 168 18.34 4.87 -11.91
C LYS A 168 18.65 3.94 -13.07
N GLU A 169 18.00 2.80 -13.11
CA GLU A 169 18.21 1.78 -14.14
C GLU A 169 17.25 1.92 -15.32
N THR A 170 16.30 2.86 -15.28
CA THR A 170 15.36 3.11 -16.38
C THR A 170 16.09 3.37 -17.69
N GLY A 171 15.75 2.60 -18.73
CA GLY A 171 16.37 2.69 -20.06
C GLY A 171 17.70 1.92 -20.19
N HIS A 172 18.14 1.22 -19.15
CA HIS A 172 19.33 0.37 -19.19
C HIS A 172 18.96 -1.13 -19.14
N ALA A 173 19.80 -1.97 -19.75
CA ALA A 173 19.67 -3.42 -19.57
C ALA A 173 20.21 -3.79 -18.18
N VAL A 174 19.33 -4.26 -17.31
CA VAL A 174 19.67 -4.66 -15.93
C VAL A 174 20.00 -6.14 -15.81
N SER A 175 20.87 -6.49 -14.85
CA SER A 175 21.10 -7.88 -14.50
C SER A 175 19.88 -8.45 -13.75
N LYS A 176 19.79 -9.80 -13.76
CA LYS A 176 18.73 -10.48 -13.00
C LYS A 176 18.75 -10.10 -11.52
N ASP A 177 19.92 -9.97 -10.90
CA ASP A 177 20.05 -9.64 -9.48
C ASP A 177 19.50 -8.24 -9.15
N ILE A 178 19.72 -7.26 -10.05
CA ILE A 178 19.15 -5.90 -9.92
C ILE A 178 17.63 -5.97 -10.06
N LEU A 179 17.12 -6.69 -11.07
CA LEU A 179 15.69 -6.85 -11.28
C LEU A 179 15.00 -7.53 -10.09
N ASP A 180 15.58 -8.63 -9.59
CA ASP A 180 15.08 -9.32 -8.40
C ASP A 180 15.03 -8.37 -7.19
N THR A 181 16.07 -7.52 -7.01
CA THR A 181 16.11 -6.52 -5.93
C THR A 181 15.03 -5.45 -6.08
N ILE A 182 14.77 -4.96 -7.31
CA ILE A 182 13.68 -4.01 -7.57
C ILE A 182 12.34 -4.65 -7.19
N TYR A 183 12.08 -5.89 -7.61
CA TYR A 183 10.84 -6.60 -7.29
C TYR A 183 10.64 -6.81 -5.79
N GLU A 184 11.70 -7.24 -5.11
CA GLU A 184 11.69 -7.43 -3.66
C GLU A 184 11.38 -6.13 -2.92
N LEU A 185 12.07 -5.05 -3.25
CA LEU A 185 11.95 -3.79 -2.52
C LEU A 185 10.76 -2.94 -2.99
N LYS A 186 10.64 -2.64 -4.28
CA LYS A 186 9.60 -1.73 -4.79
C LYS A 186 8.20 -2.29 -4.59
N THR A 187 7.99 -3.57 -4.87
CA THR A 187 6.68 -4.22 -4.81
C THR A 187 6.51 -5.08 -3.56
N GLY A 188 7.51 -5.93 -3.26
CA GLY A 188 7.47 -6.92 -2.19
C GLY A 188 7.40 -6.30 -0.80
N ALA A 189 8.19 -5.26 -0.52
CA ALA A 189 8.32 -4.69 0.82
C ALA A 189 6.97 -4.26 1.44
N LEU A 190 6.06 -3.65 0.69
CA LEU A 190 4.74 -3.27 1.22
C LEU A 190 3.79 -4.47 1.37
N ILE A 191 3.97 -5.55 0.63
CA ILE A 191 3.24 -6.81 0.82
C ILE A 191 3.73 -7.46 2.13
N GLU A 192 5.05 -7.49 2.33
CA GLU A 192 5.65 -7.95 3.58
C GLU A 192 5.16 -7.14 4.77
N ALA A 193 5.23 -5.80 4.69
CA ALA A 193 4.71 -4.91 5.74
C ALA A 193 3.25 -5.24 6.08
N SER A 194 2.41 -5.44 5.07
CA SER A 194 0.99 -5.74 5.27
C SER A 194 0.79 -7.01 6.09
N MET A 195 1.43 -8.11 5.69
CA MET A 195 1.25 -9.39 6.37
C MET A 195 1.95 -9.40 7.74
N MET A 196 3.16 -8.84 7.85
CA MET A 196 3.88 -8.73 9.13
C MET A 196 3.10 -7.90 10.16
N ILE A 197 2.56 -6.75 9.77
CA ILE A 197 1.76 -5.89 10.65
C ILE A 197 0.50 -6.63 11.11
N GLY A 198 -0.18 -7.33 10.19
CA GLY A 198 -1.33 -8.16 10.53
C GLY A 198 -0.98 -9.23 11.57
N ALA A 199 0.12 -9.95 11.38
CA ALA A 199 0.60 -10.96 12.32
C ALA A 199 0.98 -10.36 13.68
N ILE A 200 1.74 -9.27 13.71
CA ILE A 200 2.17 -8.58 14.93
C ILE A 200 0.97 -8.13 15.76
N LEU A 201 0.03 -7.43 15.15
CA LEU A 201 -1.18 -6.95 15.82
C LEU A 201 -2.10 -8.10 16.23
N GLY A 202 -2.08 -9.24 15.51
CA GLY A 202 -2.80 -10.46 15.84
C GLY A 202 -2.18 -11.27 16.99
N GLY A 203 -1.01 -10.86 17.50
CA GLY A 203 -0.35 -11.52 18.63
C GLY A 203 0.65 -12.62 18.27
N ALA A 204 1.09 -12.67 17.02
CA ALA A 204 2.11 -13.62 16.57
C ALA A 204 3.43 -13.45 17.31
N SER A 205 4.13 -14.57 17.59
CA SER A 205 5.48 -14.58 18.09
C SER A 205 6.47 -14.04 17.05
N GLN A 206 7.67 -13.63 17.49
CA GLN A 206 8.72 -13.16 16.56
C GLN A 206 9.11 -14.20 15.50
N GLU A 207 9.04 -15.47 15.82
CA GLU A 207 9.38 -16.57 14.90
C GLU A 207 8.29 -16.75 13.84
N GLU A 208 7.03 -16.63 14.24
CA GLU A 208 5.89 -16.62 13.32
C GLU A 208 5.90 -15.40 12.40
N VAL A 209 6.22 -14.21 12.92
CA VAL A 209 6.37 -12.98 12.09
C VAL A 209 7.45 -13.17 11.03
N LYS A 210 8.61 -13.76 11.34
CA LYS A 210 9.65 -14.09 10.34
C LYS A 210 9.16 -15.10 9.31
N THR A 211 8.35 -16.06 9.72
CA THR A 211 7.75 -17.02 8.79
C THR A 211 6.75 -16.32 7.85
N VAL A 212 5.93 -15.43 8.39
CA VAL A 212 4.99 -14.61 7.61
C VAL A 212 5.74 -13.71 6.64
N GLU A 213 6.86 -13.08 7.05
CA GLU A 213 7.72 -12.28 6.17
C GLU A 213 8.20 -13.08 4.95
N ARG A 214 8.73 -14.30 5.17
CA ARG A 214 9.14 -15.19 4.07
C ARG A 214 8.00 -15.57 3.14
N ILE A 215 6.82 -15.86 3.68
CA ILE A 215 5.63 -16.16 2.86
C ILE A 215 5.24 -14.92 2.06
N ALA A 216 5.24 -13.75 2.66
CA ALA A 216 4.88 -12.49 2.02
C ALA A 216 5.84 -12.12 0.88
N SER A 217 7.15 -12.37 1.06
CA SER A 217 8.16 -12.21 0.01
C SER A 217 7.84 -13.08 -1.22
N LEU A 218 7.48 -14.35 -1.02
CA LEU A 218 7.07 -15.25 -2.10
C LEU A 218 5.77 -14.81 -2.78
N VAL A 219 4.81 -14.26 -2.01
CA VAL A 219 3.57 -13.67 -2.57
C VAL A 219 3.89 -12.45 -3.42
N GLY A 220 4.81 -11.58 -2.96
CA GLY A 220 5.28 -10.41 -3.71
C GLY A 220 5.93 -10.79 -5.03
N LEU A 221 6.81 -11.78 -5.01
CA LEU A 221 7.45 -12.30 -6.22
C LEU A 221 6.42 -12.89 -7.20
N ALA A 222 5.48 -13.71 -6.71
CA ALA A 222 4.43 -14.29 -7.55
C ALA A 222 3.54 -13.22 -8.19
N PHE A 223 3.25 -12.15 -7.44
CA PHE A 223 2.48 -11.00 -7.93
C PHE A 223 3.23 -10.30 -9.08
N GLN A 224 4.53 -10.05 -8.93
CA GLN A 224 5.33 -9.40 -9.95
C GLN A 224 5.47 -10.26 -11.21
N VAL A 225 5.74 -11.56 -11.06
CA VAL A 225 5.78 -12.49 -12.21
C VAL A 225 4.45 -12.52 -12.96
N GLN A 226 3.33 -12.45 -12.23
CA GLN A 226 2.02 -12.37 -12.85
C GLN A 226 1.83 -11.06 -13.63
N ASP A 227 2.23 -9.93 -13.08
CA ASP A 227 2.13 -8.62 -13.76
C ASP A 227 2.99 -8.63 -15.04
N ASP A 228 4.22 -9.13 -15.00
CA ASP A 228 5.10 -9.24 -16.19
C ASP A 228 4.48 -10.15 -17.28
N ILE A 229 3.85 -11.26 -16.90
CA ILE A 229 3.14 -12.13 -17.85
C ILE A 229 1.96 -11.38 -18.48
N LEU A 230 1.19 -10.64 -17.70
CA LEU A 230 0.07 -9.86 -18.18
C LEU A 230 0.51 -8.77 -19.15
N ASP A 231 1.59 -8.07 -18.87
CA ASP A 231 2.14 -7.03 -19.74
C ASP A 231 2.50 -7.55 -21.14
N VAL A 232 2.89 -8.82 -21.25
CA VAL A 232 3.23 -9.47 -22.53
C VAL A 232 2.03 -10.12 -23.20
N THR A 233 1.02 -10.56 -22.42
CA THR A 233 -0.09 -11.40 -22.91
C THR A 233 -1.43 -10.69 -23.00
N SER A 234 -1.62 -9.58 -22.25
CA SER A 234 -2.88 -8.82 -22.27
C SER A 234 -2.99 -7.98 -23.54
N THR A 235 -4.20 -7.91 -24.09
CA THR A 235 -4.56 -6.97 -25.15
C THR A 235 -5.01 -5.66 -24.51
N GLN A 236 -4.89 -4.53 -25.23
CA GLN A 236 -5.31 -3.18 -24.76
C GLN A 236 -6.79 -3.07 -24.36
N GLU A 237 -7.58 -4.13 -24.53
CA GLU A 237 -9.02 -4.18 -24.22
C GLU A 237 -9.34 -4.88 -22.87
N GLU A 238 -8.34 -5.43 -22.17
CA GLU A 238 -8.47 -6.04 -20.83
C GLU A 238 -7.81 -5.19 -19.74
#